data_8b20775733affde544f43b79f791e3fa
#
_entry.id   8b20775733affde544f43b79f791e3fa
#
_cell.length_a   1.000
_cell.length_b   1.000
_cell.length_c   1.000
_cell.angle_alpha   90.00
_cell.angle_beta   90.00
_cell.angle_gamma   90.00
#
_symmetry.space_group_name_H-M   'P 1'
#
loop_
_entity.id
_entity.type
_entity.pdbx_description
1 polymer ?
#
loop_
_entity_poly.entity_id
_entity_poly.type
_entity_poly.pdbx_seq_one_letter_code
_entity_poly.pdbx_strand_id
1 'polypeptide(L)'
;RTEWFRYNRLSRSGWRAPHGMDSKQRRNYKYRGSLVRVGHGKVAAARGLHPSGFQEIMVHNPNDLESIDPETQAARVGRTVGGRKRENIHARADELGIRILNRRRNV
;
A
#
# COMPACT_ATOMS: atom_id res chain seq x y z
N ARG A 1 1.37 25.36 14.72
CA ARG A 1 0.25 25.62 15.64
C ARG A 1 -1.04 25.02 15.10
N THR A 2 -1.81 24.42 15.98
CA THR A 2 -3.09 23.80 15.60
C THR A 2 -4.21 24.83 15.36
N GLU A 3 -4.09 26.00 15.94
CA GLU A 3 -5.10 27.07 15.83
C GLU A 3 -4.70 28.18 14.84
N TRP A 4 -3.97 27.80 13.79
CA TRP A 4 -3.51 28.71 12.75
C TRP A 4 -4.64 29.52 12.12
N PHE A 5 -5.83 28.97 12.05
CA PHE A 5 -7.00 29.63 11.45
C PHE A 5 -7.48 30.86 12.24
N ARG A 6 -7.05 31.01 13.50
CA ARG A 6 -7.39 32.16 14.35
C ARG A 6 -6.54 33.41 14.05
N TYR A 7 -5.45 33.25 13.29
CA TYR A 7 -4.58 34.37 12.94
C TYR A 7 -4.90 34.86 11.53
N ASN A 8 -5.13 36.15 11.37
CA ASN A 8 -5.51 36.76 10.08
C ASN A 8 -4.55 36.40 8.96
N ARG A 9 -3.24 36.47 9.24
CA ARG A 9 -2.22 36.16 8.24
C ARG A 9 -2.09 34.67 7.89
N LEU A 10 -2.57 33.80 8.76
CA LEU A 10 -2.46 32.34 8.62
C LEU A 10 -3.78 31.65 8.30
N SER A 11 -4.91 32.36 8.44
CA SER A 11 -6.23 31.75 8.24
C SER A 11 -6.46 31.21 6.83
N ARG A 12 -5.76 31.76 5.84
CA ARG A 12 -5.85 31.33 4.43
C ARG A 12 -4.79 30.31 4.04
N SER A 13 -3.81 30.05 4.90
CA SER A 13 -2.81 29.02 4.66
C SER A 13 -3.33 27.65 5.09
N GLY A 14 -2.79 26.59 4.52
CA GLY A 14 -3.17 25.24 4.89
C GLY A 14 -2.66 24.85 6.28
N TRP A 15 -3.09 23.69 6.74
CA TRP A 15 -2.60 23.10 7.98
C TRP A 15 -1.09 22.85 7.93
N ARG A 16 -0.42 23.11 9.05
CA ARG A 16 1.03 22.89 9.18
C ARG A 16 1.30 21.80 10.22
N ALA A 17 2.15 20.84 9.84
CA ALA A 17 2.55 19.78 10.75
C ALA A 17 3.43 20.33 11.88
N PRO A 18 3.30 19.82 13.12
CA PRO A 18 4.15 20.22 14.22
C PRO A 18 5.56 19.66 14.06
N HIS A 19 6.59 20.52 14.21
CA HIS A 19 8.00 20.15 14.08
C HIS A 19 8.86 20.47 15.30
N GLY A 20 8.35 21.28 16.24
CA GLY A 20 9.12 21.69 17.43
C GLY A 20 9.52 20.52 18.29
N MET A 21 10.71 20.59 18.90
CA MET A 21 11.19 19.51 19.80
C MET A 21 10.31 19.34 21.05
N ASP A 22 9.76 20.45 21.55
CA ASP A 22 8.87 20.44 22.72
C ASP A 22 7.38 20.43 22.36
N SER A 23 7.04 20.29 21.07
CA SER A 23 5.65 20.24 20.65
C SER A 23 4.98 18.99 21.20
N LYS A 24 4.01 19.20 22.08
CA LYS A 24 3.29 18.09 22.73
C LYS A 24 2.34 17.38 21.76
N GLN A 25 1.82 18.08 20.77
CA GLN A 25 1.03 17.45 19.71
C GLN A 25 1.90 16.51 18.85
N ARG A 26 3.11 16.94 18.48
CA ARG A 26 4.05 16.07 17.76
C ARG A 26 4.40 14.82 18.57
N ARG A 27 4.48 14.95 19.91
CA ARG A 27 4.77 13.84 20.81
C ARG A 27 3.55 12.96 21.11
N ASN A 28 2.39 13.29 20.55
CA ASN A 28 1.13 12.55 20.72
C ASN A 28 0.62 12.46 22.17
N TYR A 29 0.78 13.53 22.95
CA TYR A 29 0.23 13.58 24.29
C TYR A 29 -1.31 13.58 24.22
N LYS A 30 -1.96 12.74 25.03
CA LYS A 30 -3.41 12.53 24.98
C LYS A 30 -4.24 13.76 25.32
N TYR A 31 -3.71 14.69 26.14
CA TYR A 31 -4.42 15.91 26.51
C TYR A 31 -4.36 17.01 25.45
N ARG A 32 -3.57 16.82 24.42
CA ARG A 32 -3.52 17.73 23.26
C ARG A 32 -4.35 17.15 22.11
N GLY A 33 -4.70 18.02 21.16
CA GLY A 33 -5.39 17.58 19.95
C GLY A 33 -4.63 16.50 19.19
N SER A 34 -5.34 15.62 18.52
CA SER A 34 -4.76 14.54 17.75
C SER A 34 -3.97 15.08 16.57
N LEU A 35 -2.82 14.47 16.30
CA LEU A 35 -2.04 14.76 15.09
C LEU A 35 -2.81 14.25 13.86
N VAL A 36 -2.96 15.11 12.85
CA VAL A 36 -3.59 14.73 11.59
C VAL A 36 -2.71 13.71 10.88
N ARG A 37 -3.29 12.58 10.53
CA ARG A 37 -2.61 11.49 9.83
C ARG A 37 -3.32 11.16 8.52
N VAL A 38 -2.59 10.55 7.60
CA VAL A 38 -3.17 10.09 6.35
C VAL A 38 -4.11 8.92 6.63
N GLY A 39 -5.36 9.05 6.17
CA GLY A 39 -6.37 8.01 6.31
C GLY A 39 -6.94 7.86 7.72
N HIS A 40 -7.94 7.03 7.83
CA HIS A 40 -8.65 6.74 9.08
C HIS A 40 -8.59 5.26 9.47
N GLY A 41 -7.69 4.52 8.86
CA GLY A 41 -7.64 3.07 8.96
C GLY A 41 -8.81 2.44 8.17
N LYS A 42 -8.54 1.40 7.47
CA LYS A 42 -9.58 0.63 6.76
C LYS A 42 -10.15 -0.44 7.68
N VAL A 43 -11.27 -1.01 7.27
CA VAL A 43 -11.77 -2.24 7.89
C VAL A 43 -10.64 -3.26 7.92
N ALA A 44 -10.45 -3.93 9.06
CA ALA A 44 -9.30 -4.82 9.26
C ALA A 44 -9.18 -5.91 8.19
N ALA A 45 -10.31 -6.44 7.72
CA ALA A 45 -10.34 -7.47 6.69
C ALA A 45 -9.82 -6.99 5.32
N ALA A 46 -9.96 -5.70 5.03
CA ALA A 46 -9.55 -5.11 3.75
C ALA A 46 -8.22 -4.35 3.82
N ARG A 47 -7.66 -4.19 5.04
CA ARG A 47 -6.46 -3.38 5.25
C ARG A 47 -5.24 -4.03 4.62
N GLY A 48 -4.49 -3.25 3.83
CA GLY A 48 -3.26 -3.71 3.20
C GLY A 48 -3.44 -4.54 1.94
N LEU A 49 -4.68 -4.80 1.51
CA LEU A 49 -4.93 -5.54 0.29
C LEU A 49 -4.81 -4.65 -0.95
N HIS A 50 -4.52 -5.28 -2.08
CA HIS A 50 -4.60 -4.63 -3.38
C HIS A 50 -6.04 -4.15 -3.63
N PRO A 51 -6.27 -3.07 -4.41
CA PRO A 51 -7.64 -2.61 -4.72
C PRO A 51 -8.58 -3.68 -5.28
N SER A 52 -8.04 -4.75 -5.89
CA SER A 52 -8.82 -5.91 -6.36
C SER A 52 -9.31 -6.83 -5.24
N GLY A 53 -8.88 -6.60 -3.99
CA GLY A 53 -9.24 -7.43 -2.85
C GLY A 53 -8.30 -8.60 -2.59
N PHE A 54 -7.24 -8.75 -3.37
CA PHE A 54 -6.24 -9.82 -3.20
C PHE A 54 -5.03 -9.35 -2.40
N GLN A 55 -4.43 -10.26 -1.66
CA GLN A 55 -3.13 -10.02 -1.03
C GLN A 55 -2.03 -10.19 -2.08
N GLU A 56 -1.14 -9.20 -2.18
CA GLU A 56 -0.04 -9.26 -3.13
C GLU A 56 1.09 -10.16 -2.63
N ILE A 57 1.55 -11.07 -3.47
CA ILE A 57 2.72 -11.90 -3.21
C ILE A 57 3.72 -11.68 -4.34
N MET A 58 4.96 -11.32 -3.99
CA MET A 58 6.02 -11.10 -4.98
C MET A 58 6.52 -12.45 -5.50
N VAL A 59 6.63 -12.57 -6.83
CA VAL A 59 7.04 -13.80 -7.50
C VAL A 59 8.25 -13.51 -8.39
N HIS A 60 9.28 -14.31 -8.25
CA HIS A 60 10.51 -14.23 -9.07
C HIS A 60 10.75 -15.48 -9.92
N ASN A 61 10.17 -16.60 -9.53
CA ASN A 61 10.33 -17.90 -10.21
C ASN A 61 8.96 -18.57 -10.37
N PRO A 62 8.79 -19.47 -11.37
CA PRO A 62 7.55 -20.23 -11.48
C PRO A 62 7.22 -21.06 -10.23
N ASN A 63 8.24 -21.52 -9.50
CA ASN A 63 8.06 -22.32 -8.28
C ASN A 63 7.42 -21.51 -7.14
N ASP A 64 7.59 -20.19 -7.12
CA ASP A 64 6.99 -19.31 -6.10
C ASP A 64 5.46 -19.32 -6.17
N LEU A 65 4.90 -19.69 -7.33
CA LEU A 65 3.45 -19.76 -7.52
C LEU A 65 2.79 -20.90 -6.76
N GLU A 66 3.52 -21.95 -6.43
CA GLU A 66 2.94 -23.14 -5.78
C GLU A 66 2.50 -22.86 -4.35
N SER A 67 3.08 -21.86 -3.70
CA SER A 67 2.73 -21.47 -2.33
C SER A 67 1.58 -20.45 -2.26
N ILE A 68 1.05 -20.02 -3.39
CA ILE A 68 0.02 -18.98 -3.45
C ILE A 68 -1.36 -19.62 -3.44
N ASP A 69 -2.25 -19.07 -2.60
CA ASP A 69 -3.66 -19.43 -2.58
C ASP A 69 -4.42 -18.67 -3.68
N PRO A 70 -4.98 -19.36 -4.68
CA PRO A 70 -5.65 -18.68 -5.81
C PRO A 70 -6.88 -17.86 -5.40
N GLU A 71 -7.52 -18.18 -4.28
CA GLU A 71 -8.75 -17.53 -3.86
C GLU A 71 -8.49 -16.17 -3.17
N THR A 72 -7.41 -16.08 -2.38
CA THR A 72 -7.16 -14.92 -1.54
C THR A 72 -5.93 -14.12 -1.93
N GLN A 73 -5.04 -14.69 -2.70
CA GLN A 73 -3.74 -14.09 -3.04
C GLN A 73 -3.59 -13.92 -4.55
N ALA A 74 -2.82 -12.92 -4.95
CA ALA A 74 -2.47 -12.68 -6.34
C ALA A 74 -0.97 -12.47 -6.47
N ALA A 75 -0.41 -12.88 -7.59
CA ALA A 75 1.02 -12.77 -7.84
C ALA A 75 1.38 -11.44 -8.51
N ARG A 76 2.48 -10.87 -8.10
CA ARG A 76 3.12 -9.74 -8.77
C ARG A 76 4.53 -10.15 -9.18
N VAL A 77 4.79 -10.12 -10.47
CA VAL A 77 6.09 -10.50 -11.03
C VAL A 77 7.12 -9.42 -10.73
N GLY A 78 8.28 -9.80 -10.23
CA GLY A 78 9.34 -8.88 -9.88
C GLY A 78 9.92 -8.14 -11.10
N ARG A 79 10.46 -6.95 -10.86
CA ARG A 79 11.05 -6.10 -11.90
C ARG A 79 12.22 -6.75 -12.62
N THR A 80 13.01 -7.52 -11.91
CA THR A 80 14.23 -8.15 -12.44
C THR A 80 13.98 -9.43 -13.25
N VAL A 81 12.72 -9.91 -13.27
CA VAL A 81 12.36 -11.11 -14.01
C VAL A 81 12.40 -10.83 -15.53
N GLY A 82 13.19 -11.61 -16.25
CA GLY A 82 13.30 -11.49 -17.72
C GLY A 82 12.08 -12.03 -18.45
N GLY A 83 11.97 -11.69 -19.75
CA GLY A 83 10.82 -12.08 -20.57
C GLY A 83 10.55 -13.58 -20.61
N ARG A 84 11.60 -14.39 -20.73
CA ARG A 84 11.49 -15.85 -20.79
C ARG A 84 10.89 -16.45 -19.52
N LYS A 85 11.42 -16.02 -18.36
CA LYS A 85 10.85 -16.46 -17.07
C LYS A 85 9.43 -15.95 -16.89
N ARG A 86 9.16 -14.73 -17.33
CA ARG A 86 7.83 -14.13 -17.24
C ARG A 86 6.80 -14.94 -18.01
N GLU A 87 7.13 -15.40 -19.20
CA GLU A 87 6.27 -16.28 -19.99
C GLU A 87 5.96 -17.59 -19.26
N ASN A 88 6.99 -18.20 -18.67
CA ASN A 88 6.82 -19.43 -17.88
C ASN A 88 5.95 -19.19 -16.66
N ILE A 89 6.12 -18.06 -15.98
CA ILE A 89 5.29 -17.68 -14.82
C ILE A 89 3.84 -17.48 -15.24
N HIS A 90 3.59 -16.80 -16.37
CA HIS A 90 2.25 -16.59 -16.88
C HIS A 90 1.55 -17.91 -17.22
N ALA A 91 2.25 -18.81 -17.90
CA ALA A 91 1.71 -20.12 -18.27
C ALA A 91 1.37 -20.93 -17.01
N ARG A 92 2.28 -20.96 -16.04
CA ARG A 92 2.07 -21.69 -14.79
C ARG A 92 0.94 -21.09 -13.94
N ALA A 93 0.82 -19.77 -13.91
CA ALA A 93 -0.27 -19.09 -13.22
C ALA A 93 -1.62 -19.43 -13.84
N ASP A 94 -1.71 -19.48 -15.15
CA ASP A 94 -2.94 -19.86 -15.87
C ASP A 94 -3.34 -21.32 -15.54
N GLU A 95 -2.39 -22.22 -15.44
CA GLU A 95 -2.64 -23.60 -15.04
C GLU A 95 -3.18 -23.72 -13.61
N LEU A 96 -2.62 -22.91 -12.70
CA LEU A 96 -3.00 -22.93 -11.29
C LEU A 96 -4.21 -22.03 -10.96
N GLY A 97 -4.67 -21.23 -11.91
CA GLY A 97 -5.76 -20.29 -11.70
C GLY A 97 -5.38 -19.08 -10.83
N ILE A 98 -4.09 -18.71 -10.80
CA ILE A 98 -3.58 -17.58 -10.03
C ILE A 98 -3.63 -16.32 -10.87
N ARG A 99 -4.14 -15.22 -10.29
CA ARG A 99 -4.18 -13.92 -10.95
C ARG A 99 -2.81 -13.25 -10.88
N ILE A 100 -2.35 -12.71 -12.03
CA ILE A 100 -1.14 -11.89 -12.09
C ILE A 100 -1.53 -10.43 -12.22
N LEU A 101 -1.11 -9.62 -11.27
CA LEU A 101 -1.50 -8.20 -11.17
C LEU A 101 -0.85 -7.32 -12.22
N ASN A 102 0.34 -7.66 -12.68
CA ASN A 102 1.11 -6.87 -13.65
C ASN A 102 1.38 -7.62 -14.95
N ARG A 103 0.39 -8.34 -15.45
CA ARG A 103 0.49 -9.06 -16.72
C ARG A 103 0.76 -8.11 -17.88
N ARG A 104 1.75 -8.43 -18.71
CA ARG A 104 2.03 -7.68 -19.93
C ARG A 104 1.05 -8.11 -21.04
N ARG A 105 0.59 -7.13 -21.83
CA ARG A 105 -0.38 -7.39 -22.92
C ARG A 105 0.21 -8.22 -24.05
N ASN A 106 1.50 -8.10 -24.31
CA ASN A 106 2.17 -8.72 -25.45
C ASN A 106 3.10 -9.87 -25.06
N VAL A 107 2.74 -10.65 -24.07
CA VAL A 107 3.50 -11.82 -23.63
C VAL A 107 2.66 -13.07 -23.76
#